data_16ed08cc2d28564591bc0f94b2c08326
#
_entry.id   16ed08cc2d28564591bc0f94b2c08326
#
_cell.length_a   1.000
_cell.length_b   1.000
_cell.length_c   1.000
_cell.angle_alpha   90.00
_cell.angle_beta   90.00
_cell.angle_gamma   90.00
#
_symmetry.space_group_name_H-M   'P 1'
#
loop_
_entity.id
_entity.type
_entity.pdbx_description
1 polymer ?
#
loop_
_entity_poly.entity_id
_entity_poly.type
_entity_poly.pdbx_seq_one_letter_code
_entity_poly.pdbx_strand_id
1 'polypeptide(L)'
;MEWVDALLKRSCDKTLTKGEVLHSLFHMIEINENTLNHIQSDKRNFGPELEELKQTEINDLDFHLKYYRSLVNYISLIPENKIIKQE
;
A
#
# COMPACT_ATOMS: atom_id res chain seq x y z
N MET A 1 10.62 4.37 -2.89
CA MET A 1 9.44 3.74 -2.28
C MET A 1 9.83 3.14 -0.97
N GLU A 2 9.51 3.85 0.09
CA GLU A 2 10.07 3.51 1.40
C GLU A 2 9.73 2.11 1.90
N TRP A 3 8.47 1.72 1.80
CA TRP A 3 8.11 0.45 2.39
C TRP A 3 8.56 -0.75 1.54
N VAL A 4 8.62 -0.59 0.21
CA VAL A 4 9.20 -1.64 -0.64
C VAL A 4 10.69 -1.77 -0.35
N ASP A 5 11.38 -0.64 -0.22
CA ASP A 5 12.79 -0.65 0.14
C ASP A 5 13.01 -1.27 1.51
N ALA A 6 12.15 -0.96 2.48
CA ALA A 6 12.24 -1.56 3.82
C ALA A 6 12.02 -3.06 3.77
N LEU A 7 11.05 -3.52 2.97
CA LEU A 7 10.79 -4.94 2.79
C LEU A 7 12.01 -5.64 2.19
N LEU A 8 12.59 -5.05 1.16
CA LEU A 8 13.78 -5.60 0.51
C LEU A 8 14.98 -5.60 1.45
N LYS A 9 15.16 -4.54 2.24
CA LYS A 9 16.26 -4.46 3.20
C LYS A 9 16.16 -5.51 4.29
N ARG A 10 14.95 -5.80 4.77
CA ARG A 10 14.75 -6.85 5.76
C ARG A 10 15.11 -8.23 5.21
N SER A 11 15.16 -8.33 3.91
CA SER A 11 15.47 -9.57 3.21
C SER A 11 16.84 -9.52 2.54
N CYS A 12 17.77 -8.72 3.08
CA CYS A 12 19.05 -8.49 2.43
C CYS A 12 19.85 -9.77 2.15
N ASP A 13 19.67 -10.80 2.96
CA ASP A 13 20.30 -12.09 2.76
C ASP A 13 19.35 -13.13 2.15
N LYS A 14 18.20 -12.66 1.68
CA LYS A 14 17.15 -13.52 1.13
C LYS A 14 16.74 -13.03 -0.24
N THR A 15 16.12 -13.92 -0.98
CA THR A 15 15.38 -13.53 -2.18
C THR A 15 13.91 -13.57 -1.85
N LEU A 16 13.16 -12.65 -2.46
CA LEU A 16 11.71 -12.61 -2.33
C LEU A 16 11.11 -13.12 -3.63
N THR A 17 10.12 -13.98 -3.52
CA THR A 17 9.37 -14.38 -4.70
C THR A 17 8.36 -13.31 -5.08
N LYS A 18 7.94 -13.33 -6.33
CA LYS A 18 6.86 -12.47 -6.80
C LYS A 18 5.62 -12.61 -5.93
N GLY A 19 5.26 -13.86 -5.57
CA GLY A 19 4.09 -14.12 -4.73
C GLY A 19 4.20 -13.46 -3.36
N GLU A 20 5.37 -13.49 -2.74
CA GLU A 20 5.58 -12.88 -1.43
C GLU A 20 5.41 -11.36 -1.50
N VAL A 21 5.97 -10.73 -2.53
CA VAL A 21 5.83 -9.28 -2.71
C VAL A 21 4.39 -8.90 -2.97
N LEU A 22 3.71 -9.65 -3.86
CA LEU A 22 2.30 -9.39 -4.16
C LEU A 22 1.42 -9.58 -2.94
N HIS A 23 1.69 -10.60 -2.13
CA HIS A 23 0.94 -10.84 -0.90
C HIS A 23 1.03 -9.63 0.04
N SER A 24 2.24 -9.11 0.22
CA SER A 24 2.45 -7.93 1.06
C SER A 24 1.73 -6.71 0.51
N LEU A 25 1.77 -6.51 -0.80
CA LEU A 25 1.08 -5.39 -1.46
C LEU A 25 -0.44 -5.50 -1.30
N PHE A 26 -1.01 -6.67 -1.52
CA PHE A 26 -2.45 -6.88 -1.37
C PHE A 26 -2.88 -6.66 0.08
N HIS A 27 -2.06 -7.06 1.04
CA HIS A 27 -2.35 -6.84 2.45
C HIS A 27 -2.40 -5.35 2.77
N MET A 28 -1.44 -4.57 2.28
CA MET A 28 -1.42 -3.13 2.47
C MET A 28 -2.61 -2.44 1.80
N ILE A 29 -2.97 -2.89 0.61
CA ILE A 29 -4.15 -2.36 -0.09
C ILE A 29 -5.41 -2.63 0.75
N GLU A 30 -5.58 -3.83 1.24
CA GLU A 30 -6.74 -4.20 2.05
C GLU A 30 -6.85 -3.33 3.30
N ILE A 31 -5.75 -3.16 4.03
CA ILE A 31 -5.72 -2.31 5.22
C ILE A 31 -6.13 -0.88 4.89
N ASN A 32 -5.55 -0.32 3.83
CA ASN A 32 -5.83 1.06 3.45
C ASN A 32 -7.26 1.23 2.95
N GLU A 33 -7.80 0.26 2.20
CA GLU A 33 -9.18 0.30 1.76
C GLU A 33 -10.16 0.25 2.94
N ASN A 34 -9.88 -0.62 3.92
CA ASN A 34 -10.71 -0.73 5.10
C ASN A 34 -10.69 0.57 5.92
N THR A 35 -9.51 1.17 6.07
CA THR A 35 -9.38 2.44 6.78
C THR A 35 -10.13 3.54 6.05
N LEU A 36 -9.98 3.62 4.74
CA LEU A 36 -10.66 4.62 3.92
C LEU A 36 -12.18 4.48 4.03
N ASN A 37 -12.69 3.26 3.91
CA ASN A 37 -14.12 3.01 4.02
C ASN A 37 -14.65 3.40 5.40
N HIS A 38 -13.89 3.11 6.45
CA HIS A 38 -14.26 3.47 7.82
C HIS A 38 -14.37 4.99 7.97
N ILE A 39 -13.38 5.72 7.48
CA ILE A 39 -13.38 7.18 7.55
C ILE A 39 -14.53 7.77 6.74
N GLN A 40 -14.76 7.28 5.53
CA GLN A 40 -15.81 7.78 4.66
C GLN A 40 -17.21 7.46 5.18
N SER A 41 -17.37 6.38 5.90
CA SER A 41 -18.66 5.99 6.45
C SER A 41 -19.02 6.75 7.72
N ASP A 42 -18.07 7.43 8.33
CA ASP A 42 -18.32 8.22 9.53
C ASP A 42 -18.98 9.55 9.14
N LYS A 43 -20.26 9.67 9.49
CA LYS A 43 -21.08 10.83 9.10
C LYS A 43 -21.16 11.90 10.17
N ARG A 44 -20.42 11.75 11.27
CA ARG A 44 -20.44 12.75 12.33
C ARG A 44 -19.86 14.06 11.84
N ASN A 45 -20.39 15.16 12.35
CA ASN A 45 -19.88 16.48 12.06
C ASN A 45 -18.85 16.86 13.12
N PHE A 46 -17.59 16.95 12.73
CA PHE A 46 -16.50 17.26 13.63
C PHE A 46 -16.11 18.74 13.66
N GLY A 47 -16.79 19.57 12.86
CA GLY A 47 -16.42 20.96 12.71
C GLY A 47 -15.43 21.17 11.56
N PRO A 48 -15.24 22.45 11.14
CA PRO A 48 -14.48 22.74 9.92
C PRO A 48 -13.03 22.24 9.95
N GLU A 49 -12.34 22.40 11.07
CA GLU A 49 -10.93 22.02 11.17
C GLU A 49 -10.75 20.52 11.08
N LEU A 50 -11.57 19.76 11.79
CA LEU A 50 -11.49 18.31 11.78
C LEU A 50 -11.99 17.72 10.47
N GLU A 51 -12.96 18.38 9.83
CA GLU A 51 -13.40 17.96 8.49
C GLU A 51 -12.31 18.14 7.45
N GLU A 52 -11.52 19.19 7.56
CA GLU A 52 -10.37 19.40 6.69
C GLU A 52 -9.31 18.33 6.89
N LEU A 53 -9.01 17.98 8.14
CA LEU A 53 -8.09 16.89 8.44
C LEU A 53 -8.60 15.55 7.92
N LYS A 54 -9.90 15.31 8.07
CA LYS A 54 -10.53 14.10 7.54
C LYS A 54 -10.36 14.01 6.03
N GLN A 55 -10.60 15.10 5.32
CA GLN A 55 -10.45 15.13 3.87
C GLN A 55 -9.01 14.90 3.45
N THR A 56 -8.06 15.49 4.18
CA THR A 56 -6.63 15.26 3.92
C THR A 56 -6.27 13.79 4.06
N GLU A 57 -6.77 13.14 5.12
CA GLU A 57 -6.53 11.72 5.35
C GLU A 57 -7.11 10.86 4.23
N ILE A 58 -8.32 11.20 3.78
CA ILE A 58 -8.95 10.50 2.66
C ILE A 58 -8.11 10.63 1.40
N ASN A 59 -7.62 11.83 1.13
CA ASN A 59 -6.79 12.09 -0.06
C ASN A 59 -5.48 11.31 0.00
N ASP A 60 -4.85 11.26 1.17
CA ASP A 60 -3.59 10.52 1.37
C ASP A 60 -3.80 9.02 1.17
N LEU A 61 -4.87 8.47 1.73
CA LEU A 61 -5.18 7.05 1.57
C LEU A 61 -5.47 6.71 0.12
N ASP A 62 -6.20 7.57 -0.58
CA ASP A 62 -6.49 7.38 -2.00
C ASP A 62 -5.20 7.38 -2.83
N PHE A 63 -4.30 8.31 -2.54
CA PHE A 63 -3.00 8.38 -3.19
C PHE A 63 -2.21 7.10 -2.97
N HIS A 64 -2.13 6.63 -1.72
CA HIS A 64 -1.40 5.41 -1.39
C HIS A 64 -2.00 4.19 -2.09
N LEU A 65 -3.33 4.12 -2.17
CA LEU A 65 -4.00 3.01 -2.84
C LEU A 65 -3.66 2.97 -4.33
N LYS A 66 -3.69 4.13 -4.99
CA LYS A 66 -3.31 4.22 -6.40
C LYS A 66 -1.87 3.79 -6.61
N TYR A 67 -1.00 4.20 -5.71
CA TYR A 67 0.42 3.87 -5.74
C TYR A 67 0.62 2.35 -5.62
N TYR A 68 0.01 1.74 -4.60
CA TYR A 68 0.15 0.30 -4.39
C TYR A 68 -0.42 -0.51 -5.54
N ARG A 69 -1.53 -0.09 -6.11
CA ARG A 69 -2.11 -0.75 -7.27
C ARG A 69 -1.19 -0.68 -8.50
N SER A 70 -0.53 0.46 -8.68
CA SER A 70 0.48 0.60 -9.74
C SER A 70 1.64 -0.36 -9.53
N LEU A 71 2.08 -0.52 -8.28
CA LEU A 71 3.13 -1.48 -7.95
C LEU A 71 2.70 -2.91 -8.22
N VAL A 72 1.46 -3.26 -7.89
CA VAL A 72 0.93 -4.60 -8.20
C VAL A 72 1.02 -4.85 -9.70
N ASN A 73 0.61 -3.87 -10.51
CA ASN A 73 0.68 -4.01 -11.97
C ASN A 73 2.12 -4.20 -12.44
N TYR A 74 3.04 -3.41 -11.91
CA TYR A 74 4.46 -3.52 -12.26
C TYR A 74 5.03 -4.90 -11.90
N ILE A 75 4.80 -5.33 -10.66
CA ILE A 75 5.31 -6.61 -10.17
C ILE A 75 4.67 -7.77 -10.93
N SER A 76 3.42 -7.63 -11.33
CA SER A 76 2.71 -8.66 -12.09
C SER A 76 3.36 -8.93 -13.45
N LEU A 77 4.10 -7.97 -14.00
CA LEU A 77 4.81 -8.15 -15.27
C LEU A 77 6.10 -8.97 -15.13
N ILE A 78 6.57 -9.17 -13.91
CA ILE A 78 7.77 -9.97 -13.66
C ILE A 78 7.40 -11.45 -13.80
N PRO A 79 8.19 -12.26 -14.53
CA PRO A 79 7.90 -13.68 -14.65
C PRO A 79 7.85 -14.38 -13.28
N GLU A 80 6.94 -15.32 -13.13
CA GLU A 80 6.70 -15.98 -11.84
C GLU A 80 7.90 -16.73 -11.30
N ASN A 81 8.69 -17.29 -12.19
CA ASN A 81 9.89 -18.03 -11.78
C ASN A 81 11.08 -17.12 -11.49
N LYS A 82 10.92 -15.83 -11.66
CA LYS A 82 11.99 -14.89 -11.35
C LYS A 82 11.94 -14.49 -9.90
N ILE A 83 13.10 -14.50 -9.27
CA ILE A 83 13.25 -14.16 -7.86
C ILE A 83 13.70 -12.71 -7.75
N ILE A 84 13.04 -11.94 -6.90
CA ILE A 84 13.39 -10.56 -6.63
C ILE A 84 14.50 -10.56 -5.57
N LYS A 85 15.64 -10.01 -5.93
CA LYS A 85 16.80 -9.95 -5.04
C LYS A 85 17.07 -8.54 -4.58
N GLN A 86 17.48 -8.43 -3.34
CA GLN A 86 18.06 -7.21 -2.80
C GLN A 86 19.55 -7.23 -3.15
N GLU A 87 19.98 -6.23 -3.85
CA GLU A 87 21.39 -6.04 -4.18
C GLU A 87 22.06 -5.08 -3.21
#